data_ab3891d87c80432c8aecc7a35116ff0d
#
_entry.id   ab3891d87c80432c8aecc7a35116ff0d
#
_cell.length_a   1.000
_cell.length_b   1.000
_cell.length_c   1.000
_cell.angle_alpha   90.00
_cell.angle_beta   90.00
_cell.angle_gamma   90.00
#
_symmetry.space_group_name_H-M   'P 1'
#
loop_
_entity.id
_entity.type
_entity.pdbx_description
1 polymer ?
#
loop_
_entity_poly.entity_id
_entity_poly.type
_entity_poly.pdbx_seq_one_letter_code
_entity_poly.pdbx_strand_id
1 'polypeptide(L)'
;KPMENKIKNIIVLSAIIFIGWWAYSRGNAYFQPPASLNAADNLQEMVLPSVGVVLPVKWGDLGKKMVDAGVIDSDKFSALYAGRGGLDKETEKLLFGSNNGNLKISSQNSGTILNLLWALGLGNKNPILETGPMVKYDGDAGVFASTGGWTLAKGSAMDHYSRHEFIKLTPEQQVLVERVSKNIYRPCCDNPAYFPDC
;
A
#
# COMPACT_ATOMS: atom_id res chain seq x y z
N LYS A 1 46.50 -57.41 12.41
CA LYS A 1 46.41 -56.45 11.29
C LYS A 1 44.97 -56.01 10.88
N PRO A 2 43.92 -56.89 10.77
CA PRO A 2 42.59 -56.40 10.33
C PRO A 2 41.83 -55.60 11.39
N MET A 3 42.06 -55.77 12.66
CA MET A 3 41.38 -55.13 13.76
C MET A 3 41.89 -53.70 13.99
N GLU A 4 43.18 -53.50 13.80
CA GLU A 4 43.84 -52.19 13.93
C GLU A 4 43.38 -51.18 12.85
N ASN A 5 43.13 -51.64 11.62
CA ASN A 5 42.58 -50.84 10.54
C ASN A 5 41.09 -50.45 10.78
N LYS A 6 40.31 -51.35 11.39
CA LYS A 6 38.91 -51.02 11.76
C LYS A 6 38.83 -49.93 12.82
N ILE A 7 39.72 -50.00 13.82
CA ILE A 7 39.76 -48.98 14.88
C ILE A 7 40.21 -47.62 14.32
N LYS A 8 41.22 -47.60 13.44
CA LYS A 8 41.66 -46.37 12.77
C LYS A 8 40.53 -45.73 11.93
N ASN A 9 39.79 -46.54 11.18
CA ASN A 9 38.68 -46.05 10.38
C ASN A 9 37.52 -45.48 11.24
N ILE A 10 37.23 -46.07 12.39
CA ILE A 10 36.22 -45.60 13.32
C ILE A 10 36.65 -44.25 13.92
N ILE A 11 37.90 -44.09 14.31
CA ILE A 11 38.45 -42.85 14.86
C ILE A 11 38.41 -41.73 13.81
N VAL A 12 38.77 -42.02 12.55
CA VAL A 12 38.71 -41.04 11.47
C VAL A 12 37.27 -40.61 11.18
N LEU A 13 36.32 -41.57 11.15
CA LEU A 13 34.92 -41.27 10.90
C LEU A 13 34.30 -40.39 12.01
N SER A 14 34.59 -40.71 13.28
CA SER A 14 34.13 -39.93 14.42
C SER A 14 34.73 -38.52 14.45
N ALA A 15 36.01 -38.37 14.05
CA ALA A 15 36.64 -37.05 13.93
C ALA A 15 35.99 -36.19 12.83
N ILE A 16 35.66 -36.80 11.67
CA ILE A 16 34.95 -36.08 10.59
C ILE A 16 33.55 -35.65 11.02
N ILE A 17 32.81 -36.52 11.71
CA ILE A 17 31.47 -36.18 12.23
C ILE A 17 31.56 -35.05 13.27
N PHE A 18 32.58 -35.12 14.15
CA PHE A 18 32.76 -34.08 15.17
C PHE A 18 33.16 -32.72 14.58
N ILE A 19 34.03 -32.72 13.57
CA ILE A 19 34.41 -31.50 12.84
C ILE A 19 33.20 -30.95 12.05
N GLY A 20 32.43 -31.81 11.41
CA GLY A 20 31.21 -31.43 10.70
C GLY A 20 30.17 -30.83 11.65
N TRP A 21 29.93 -31.44 12.80
CA TRP A 21 29.02 -30.94 13.82
C TRP A 21 29.51 -29.61 14.44
N TRP A 22 30.83 -29.52 14.70
CA TRP A 22 31.46 -28.32 15.21
C TRP A 22 31.40 -27.14 14.21
N ALA A 23 31.63 -27.40 12.92
CA ALA A 23 31.50 -26.43 11.86
C ALA A 23 30.04 -26.01 11.66
N TYR A 24 29.10 -26.95 11.73
CA TYR A 24 27.65 -26.67 11.66
C TYR A 24 27.17 -25.86 12.86
N SER A 25 27.58 -26.18 14.07
CA SER A 25 27.20 -25.45 15.28
C SER A 25 27.79 -24.04 15.33
N ARG A 26 28.99 -23.83 14.78
CA ARG A 26 29.57 -22.49 14.63
C ARG A 26 28.99 -21.72 13.44
N GLY A 27 28.69 -22.39 12.35
CA GLY A 27 28.03 -21.78 11.18
C GLY A 27 26.66 -21.22 11.55
N ASN A 28 25.89 -21.91 12.38
CA ASN A 28 24.61 -21.41 12.88
C ASN A 28 24.74 -20.26 13.89
N ALA A 29 25.88 -20.13 14.58
CA ALA A 29 26.14 -19.01 15.46
C ALA A 29 26.43 -17.68 14.71
N TYR A 30 26.78 -17.77 13.41
CA TYR A 30 27.00 -16.60 12.56
C TYR A 30 25.76 -16.16 11.79
N PHE A 31 24.68 -16.95 11.81
CA PHE A 31 23.39 -16.57 11.25
C PHE A 31 22.48 -16.01 12.37
N GLN A 32 23.00 -15.08 13.13
CA GLN A 32 22.12 -14.12 13.80
C GLN A 32 21.72 -13.11 12.72
N PRO A 33 20.43 -12.94 12.45
CA PRO A 33 19.99 -11.86 11.57
C PRO A 33 20.58 -10.55 12.14
N PRO A 34 21.13 -9.71 11.29
CA PRO A 34 21.77 -8.48 11.75
C PRO A 34 20.76 -7.65 12.57
N ALA A 35 21.27 -6.87 13.52
CA ALA A 35 20.50 -5.93 14.34
C ALA A 35 19.60 -4.95 13.55
N SER A 36 19.66 -5.01 12.21
CA SER A 36 18.79 -4.33 11.26
C SER A 36 17.30 -4.71 11.35
N LEU A 37 16.94 -5.88 11.91
CA LEU A 37 15.52 -6.21 12.14
C LEU A 37 14.89 -5.28 13.19
N ASN A 38 15.63 -4.98 14.25
CA ASN A 38 15.15 -4.04 15.27
C ASN A 38 15.07 -2.60 14.73
N ALA A 39 15.93 -2.23 13.78
CA ALA A 39 15.88 -0.93 13.13
C ALA A 39 14.74 -0.83 12.14
N ALA A 40 14.42 -1.93 11.40
CA ALA A 40 13.29 -1.97 10.49
C ALA A 40 11.94 -1.93 11.23
N ASP A 41 11.81 -2.69 12.31
CA ASP A 41 10.61 -2.66 13.17
C ASP A 41 10.41 -1.29 13.81
N ASN A 42 11.51 -0.65 14.25
CA ASN A 42 11.45 0.70 14.79
C ASN A 42 11.07 1.74 13.71
N LEU A 43 11.60 1.60 12.49
CA LEU A 43 11.25 2.47 11.37
C LEU A 43 9.77 2.32 10.98
N GLN A 44 9.26 1.09 10.94
CA GLN A 44 7.85 0.82 10.66
C GLN A 44 6.95 1.48 11.70
N GLU A 45 7.26 1.34 13.00
CA GLU A 45 6.50 1.97 14.08
C GLU A 45 6.61 3.50 14.05
N MET A 46 7.74 4.06 13.60
CA MET A 46 7.89 5.51 13.40
C MET A 46 7.07 6.06 12.24
N VAL A 47 6.93 5.31 11.16
CA VAL A 47 6.20 5.73 9.94
C VAL A 47 4.70 5.46 10.08
N LEU A 48 4.35 4.28 10.59
CA LEU A 48 2.97 3.86 10.80
C LEU A 48 2.83 3.19 12.17
N PRO A 49 2.65 3.96 13.24
CA PRO A 49 2.48 3.45 14.59
C PRO A 49 1.39 2.40 14.68
N SER A 50 1.58 1.40 15.53
CA SER A 50 0.57 0.34 15.79
C SER A 50 -0.77 0.91 16.24
N VAL A 51 -0.74 2.05 16.94
CA VAL A 51 -1.94 2.81 17.32
C VAL A 51 -2.59 3.57 16.14
N GLY A 52 -1.92 3.61 15.00
CA GLY A 52 -2.36 4.32 13.80
C GLY A 52 -2.11 5.83 13.82
N VAL A 53 -2.26 6.46 12.66
CA VAL A 53 -2.12 7.91 12.44
C VAL A 53 -3.47 8.50 12.08
N VAL A 54 -3.89 9.54 12.80
CA VAL A 54 -5.11 10.29 12.49
C VAL A 54 -4.76 11.42 11.53
N LEU A 55 -5.34 11.40 10.33
CA LEU A 55 -5.20 12.49 9.38
C LEU A 55 -6.14 13.64 9.77
N PRO A 56 -5.73 14.90 9.63
CA PRO A 56 -6.58 16.05 9.89
C PRO A 56 -7.60 16.28 8.77
N VAL A 57 -8.16 15.19 8.22
CA VAL A 57 -9.13 15.19 7.12
C VAL A 57 -10.38 14.49 7.59
N LYS A 58 -11.49 15.21 7.59
CA LYS A 58 -12.80 14.66 7.91
C LYS A 58 -13.35 13.93 6.69
N TRP A 59 -13.59 12.64 6.83
CA TRP A 59 -14.11 11.80 5.74
C TRP A 59 -15.59 12.08 5.45
N GLY A 60 -16.40 12.30 6.49
CA GLY A 60 -17.82 12.64 6.35
C GLY A 60 -18.63 11.56 5.64
N ASP A 61 -19.16 11.90 4.47
CA ASP A 61 -19.97 11.04 3.59
C ASP A 61 -19.30 10.74 2.25
N LEU A 62 -18.00 11.01 2.11
CA LEU A 62 -17.27 10.84 0.85
C LEU A 62 -17.36 9.42 0.28
N GLY A 63 -17.21 8.40 1.12
CA GLY A 63 -17.34 7.01 0.68
C GLY A 63 -18.72 6.73 0.11
N LYS A 64 -19.76 7.12 0.84
CA LYS A 64 -21.15 6.98 0.37
C LYS A 64 -21.37 7.69 -0.97
N LYS A 65 -20.87 8.91 -1.13
CA LYS A 65 -20.98 9.67 -2.39
C LYS A 65 -20.27 8.95 -3.54
N MET A 66 -19.09 8.35 -3.30
CA MET A 66 -18.38 7.59 -4.31
C MET A 66 -19.12 6.32 -4.72
N VAL A 67 -19.74 5.62 -3.75
CA VAL A 67 -20.58 4.44 -4.04
C VAL A 67 -21.84 4.85 -4.81
N ASP A 68 -22.55 5.87 -4.34
CA ASP A 68 -23.79 6.37 -5.00
C ASP A 68 -23.51 6.82 -6.45
N ALA A 69 -22.33 7.41 -6.70
CA ALA A 69 -21.91 7.87 -8.03
C ALA A 69 -21.30 6.75 -8.90
N GLY A 70 -21.08 5.56 -8.34
CA GLY A 70 -20.47 4.43 -9.05
C GLY A 70 -18.95 4.51 -9.22
N VAL A 71 -18.29 5.49 -8.60
CA VAL A 71 -16.80 5.53 -8.54
C VAL A 71 -16.26 4.32 -7.80
N ILE A 72 -17.01 3.84 -6.81
CA ILE A 72 -16.77 2.56 -6.14
C ILE A 72 -18.00 1.68 -6.33
N ASP A 73 -17.80 0.53 -6.97
CA ASP A 73 -18.77 -0.56 -6.98
C ASP A 73 -18.63 -1.35 -5.66
N SER A 74 -19.66 -1.29 -4.83
CA SER A 74 -19.64 -1.91 -3.49
C SER A 74 -19.43 -3.42 -3.53
N ASP A 75 -19.94 -4.09 -4.56
CA ASP A 75 -19.84 -5.54 -4.69
C ASP A 75 -18.41 -5.93 -5.08
N LYS A 76 -17.82 -5.22 -6.06
CA LYS A 76 -16.41 -5.41 -6.44
C LYS A 76 -15.47 -5.09 -5.27
N PHE A 77 -15.75 -4.01 -4.54
CA PHE A 77 -14.94 -3.64 -3.37
C PHE A 77 -15.01 -4.72 -2.29
N SER A 78 -16.20 -5.21 -1.98
CA SER A 78 -16.40 -6.29 -1.01
C SER A 78 -15.73 -7.59 -1.45
N ALA A 79 -15.83 -7.94 -2.74
CA ALA A 79 -15.20 -9.13 -3.31
C ALA A 79 -13.67 -9.10 -3.22
N LEU A 80 -13.05 -7.92 -3.37
CA LEU A 80 -11.59 -7.75 -3.24
C LEU A 80 -11.07 -8.17 -1.85
N TYR A 81 -11.87 -7.97 -0.82
CA TYR A 81 -11.51 -8.29 0.57
C TYR A 81 -12.10 -9.62 1.07
N ALA A 82 -12.95 -10.30 0.30
CA ALA A 82 -13.59 -11.55 0.72
C ALA A 82 -12.58 -12.63 1.14
N GLY A 83 -11.47 -12.79 0.40
CA GLY A 83 -10.40 -13.73 0.72
C GLY A 83 -9.55 -13.36 1.94
N ARG A 84 -9.77 -12.18 2.53
CA ARG A 84 -9.03 -11.64 3.70
C ARG A 84 -9.91 -11.45 4.93
N GLY A 85 -11.05 -12.11 4.98
CA GLY A 85 -12.02 -12.01 6.09
C GLY A 85 -13.15 -11.02 5.86
N GLY A 86 -13.25 -10.43 4.66
CA GLY A 86 -14.28 -9.46 4.32
C GLY A 86 -13.95 -8.03 4.76
N LEU A 87 -14.92 -7.14 4.62
CA LEU A 87 -14.82 -5.77 5.11
C LEU A 87 -15.05 -5.74 6.62
N ASP A 88 -14.20 -5.02 7.34
CA ASP A 88 -14.45 -4.72 8.73
C ASP A 88 -15.50 -3.61 8.89
N LYS A 89 -16.06 -3.49 10.10
CA LYS A 89 -17.12 -2.51 10.40
C LYS A 89 -16.68 -1.06 10.22
N GLU A 90 -15.40 -0.76 10.38
CA GLU A 90 -14.86 0.59 10.19
C GLU A 90 -14.83 0.92 8.70
N THR A 91 -14.37 -0.01 7.87
CA THR A 91 -14.39 0.13 6.40
C THR A 91 -15.83 0.25 5.86
N GLU A 92 -16.76 -0.59 6.33
CA GLU A 92 -18.18 -0.48 5.96
C GLU A 92 -18.73 0.90 6.32
N LYS A 93 -18.39 1.42 7.49
CA LYS A 93 -18.78 2.75 7.92
C LYS A 93 -18.18 3.85 7.04
N LEU A 94 -16.93 3.70 6.61
CA LEU A 94 -16.29 4.65 5.67
C LEU A 94 -16.96 4.64 4.30
N LEU A 95 -17.43 3.47 3.82
CA LEU A 95 -18.10 3.33 2.52
C LEU A 95 -19.55 3.81 2.53
N PHE A 96 -20.30 3.53 3.60
CA PHE A 96 -21.75 3.70 3.60
C PHE A 96 -22.26 4.73 4.62
N GLY A 97 -21.40 5.15 5.55
CA GLY A 97 -21.77 6.09 6.60
C GLY A 97 -21.75 7.55 6.14
N SER A 98 -22.56 8.37 6.78
CA SER A 98 -22.67 9.80 6.47
C SER A 98 -21.94 10.73 7.44
N ASN A 99 -21.57 10.23 8.62
CA ASN A 99 -20.99 11.03 9.72
C ASN A 99 -19.63 10.49 10.16
N ASN A 100 -18.76 10.19 9.20
CA ASN A 100 -17.40 9.76 9.53
C ASN A 100 -16.57 10.94 10.05
N GLY A 101 -15.78 10.67 11.08
CA GLY A 101 -14.79 11.61 11.60
C GLY A 101 -13.55 11.70 10.72
N ASN A 102 -12.44 12.05 11.36
CA ASN A 102 -11.14 12.06 10.70
C ASN A 102 -10.70 10.63 10.32
N LEU A 103 -10.07 10.50 9.16
CA LEU A 103 -9.48 9.23 8.74
C LEU A 103 -8.37 8.82 9.70
N LYS A 104 -8.40 7.56 10.13
CA LYS A 104 -7.32 6.94 10.89
C LYS A 104 -6.71 5.83 10.05
N ILE A 105 -5.39 5.92 9.80
CA ILE A 105 -4.62 4.92 9.06
C ILE A 105 -3.84 4.07 10.06
N SER A 106 -3.90 2.77 9.89
CA SER A 106 -3.14 1.78 10.65
C SER A 106 -2.60 0.70 9.70
N SER A 107 -1.73 -0.16 10.19
CA SER A 107 -1.22 -1.31 9.43
C SER A 107 -2.34 -2.26 8.96
N GLN A 108 -3.46 -2.33 9.69
CA GLN A 108 -4.58 -3.20 9.39
C GLN A 108 -5.47 -2.67 8.25
N ASN A 109 -5.61 -1.34 8.13
CA ASN A 109 -6.54 -0.73 7.17
C ASN A 109 -5.86 0.10 6.07
N SER A 110 -4.53 0.21 6.07
CA SER A 110 -3.80 1.06 5.11
C SER A 110 -4.12 0.75 3.65
N GLY A 111 -4.22 -0.53 3.27
CA GLY A 111 -4.59 -0.94 1.92
C GLY A 111 -6.01 -0.52 1.54
N THR A 112 -6.95 -0.62 2.47
CA THR A 112 -8.33 -0.20 2.25
C THR A 112 -8.44 1.31 2.12
N ILE A 113 -7.78 2.05 3.03
CA ILE A 113 -7.74 3.53 2.98
C ILE A 113 -7.08 4.00 1.68
N LEU A 114 -5.99 3.34 1.25
CA LEU A 114 -5.33 3.64 -0.02
C LEU A 114 -6.31 3.52 -1.20
N ASN A 115 -7.07 2.42 -1.29
CA ASN A 115 -8.05 2.23 -2.36
C ASN A 115 -9.16 3.30 -2.33
N LEU A 116 -9.63 3.70 -1.15
CA LEU A 116 -10.62 4.75 -1.00
C LEU A 116 -10.07 6.12 -1.45
N LEU A 117 -8.86 6.46 -1.04
CA LEU A 117 -8.21 7.72 -1.41
C LEU A 117 -7.88 7.76 -2.90
N TRP A 118 -7.51 6.65 -3.47
CA TRP A 118 -7.22 6.52 -4.88
C TRP A 118 -8.46 6.71 -5.74
N ALA A 119 -9.56 6.02 -5.41
CA ALA A 119 -10.83 6.20 -6.07
C ALA A 119 -11.31 7.66 -5.98
N LEU A 120 -11.18 8.28 -4.79
CA LEU A 120 -11.50 9.69 -4.61
C LEU A 120 -10.63 10.59 -5.49
N GLY A 121 -9.31 10.40 -5.47
CA GLY A 121 -8.36 11.22 -6.20
C GLY A 121 -8.59 11.22 -7.70
N LEU A 122 -8.80 10.03 -8.28
CA LEU A 122 -9.02 9.88 -9.71
C LEU A 122 -10.46 10.25 -10.14
N GLY A 123 -11.45 9.97 -9.31
CA GLY A 123 -12.86 10.30 -9.59
C GLY A 123 -13.18 11.77 -9.43
N ASN A 124 -12.49 12.45 -8.53
CA ASN A 124 -12.74 13.88 -8.26
C ASN A 124 -12.19 14.76 -9.38
N LYS A 125 -12.99 15.68 -9.85
CA LYS A 125 -12.59 16.63 -10.91
C LYS A 125 -11.44 17.51 -10.44
N ASN A 126 -10.35 17.49 -11.20
CA ASN A 126 -9.17 18.30 -10.91
C ASN A 126 -8.39 18.65 -12.19
N PRO A 127 -7.93 19.91 -12.36
CA PRO A 127 -7.11 20.31 -13.51
C PRO A 127 -5.84 19.47 -13.72
N ILE A 128 -5.24 18.91 -12.65
CA ILE A 128 -4.07 18.03 -12.76
C ILE A 128 -4.41 16.80 -13.60
N LEU A 129 -5.60 16.24 -13.45
CA LEU A 129 -6.05 15.06 -14.20
C LEU A 129 -6.44 15.39 -15.64
N GLU A 130 -6.92 16.62 -15.91
CA GLU A 130 -7.42 17.02 -17.22
C GLU A 130 -6.34 17.61 -18.14
N THR A 131 -5.40 18.35 -17.57
CA THR A 131 -4.37 19.13 -18.31
C THR A 131 -2.97 18.94 -17.75
N GLY A 132 -2.80 18.07 -16.78
CA GLY A 132 -1.52 17.78 -16.14
C GLY A 132 -0.55 16.99 -17.03
N PRO A 133 0.63 16.65 -16.48
CA PRO A 133 1.70 16.02 -17.28
C PRO A 133 1.28 14.68 -17.88
N MET A 134 0.43 13.89 -17.24
CA MET A 134 -0.02 12.60 -17.77
C MET A 134 -0.73 12.76 -19.12
N VAL A 135 -1.70 13.65 -19.20
CA VAL A 135 -2.43 13.93 -20.44
C VAL A 135 -1.53 14.53 -21.50
N LYS A 136 -0.56 15.34 -21.07
CA LYS A 136 0.37 15.99 -21.98
C LYS A 136 1.36 15.02 -22.65
N TYR A 137 1.78 13.96 -21.95
CA TYR A 137 2.76 13.02 -22.46
C TYR A 137 2.14 11.85 -23.23
N ASP A 138 0.97 11.34 -22.80
CA ASP A 138 0.36 10.13 -23.35
C ASP A 138 -0.99 10.35 -24.06
N GLY A 139 -1.54 11.54 -23.99
CA GLY A 139 -2.81 11.89 -24.66
C GLY A 139 -4.06 11.25 -24.05
N ASP A 140 -3.95 10.05 -23.49
CA ASP A 140 -5.03 9.32 -22.82
C ASP A 140 -4.57 8.81 -21.44
N ALA A 141 -4.80 9.62 -20.42
CA ALA A 141 -4.53 9.25 -19.02
C ALA A 141 -5.33 8.02 -18.55
N GLY A 142 -6.33 7.60 -19.33
CA GLY A 142 -7.15 6.43 -19.02
C GLY A 142 -6.39 5.11 -19.06
N VAL A 143 -5.30 5.03 -19.81
CA VAL A 143 -4.40 3.87 -19.82
C VAL A 143 -3.85 3.60 -18.43
N PHE A 144 -3.62 4.62 -17.62
CA PHE A 144 -3.09 4.53 -16.27
C PHE A 144 -4.18 4.34 -15.21
N ALA A 145 -5.41 4.75 -15.49
CA ALA A 145 -6.54 4.64 -14.58
C ALA A 145 -6.88 3.19 -14.19
N SER A 146 -6.46 2.21 -14.99
CA SER A 146 -6.71 0.79 -14.74
C SER A 146 -5.78 0.15 -13.72
N THR A 147 -4.65 0.78 -13.39
CA THR A 147 -3.61 0.18 -12.55
C THR A 147 -3.77 0.48 -11.06
N GLY A 148 -4.53 1.48 -10.70
CA GLY A 148 -4.60 2.02 -9.36
C GLY A 148 -5.79 1.61 -8.51
N GLY A 149 -6.22 0.36 -8.52
CA GLY A 149 -7.43 -0.04 -7.78
C GLY A 149 -8.73 0.49 -8.40
N TRP A 150 -8.66 1.14 -9.54
CA TRP A 150 -9.79 1.67 -10.29
C TRP A 150 -10.63 0.57 -11.00
N THR A 151 -10.16 -0.65 -10.98
CA THR A 151 -10.96 -1.83 -11.31
C THR A 151 -12.19 -1.97 -10.41
N LEU A 152 -12.29 -1.15 -9.37
CA LEU A 152 -13.42 -1.09 -8.44
C LEU A 152 -14.55 -0.18 -8.91
N ALA A 153 -14.41 0.56 -10.00
CA ALA A 153 -15.48 1.41 -10.52
C ALA A 153 -16.62 0.60 -11.13
N LYS A 154 -17.83 1.13 -11.06
CA LYS A 154 -19.00 0.60 -11.74
C LYS A 154 -18.91 0.96 -13.23
N GLY A 155 -19.00 -0.03 -14.12
CA GLY A 155 -18.77 0.20 -15.54
C GLY A 155 -17.29 0.39 -15.87
N SER A 156 -16.98 1.34 -16.75
CA SER A 156 -15.62 1.72 -17.09
C SER A 156 -15.08 2.75 -16.11
N ALA A 157 -13.83 2.59 -15.69
CA ALA A 157 -13.14 3.58 -14.87
C ALA A 157 -13.09 4.97 -15.54
N MET A 158 -13.01 4.99 -16.88
CA MET A 158 -12.98 6.21 -17.66
C MET A 158 -14.28 7.02 -17.62
N ASP A 159 -15.41 6.37 -17.34
CA ASP A 159 -16.70 7.07 -17.14
C ASP A 159 -16.67 7.95 -15.89
N HIS A 160 -15.74 7.68 -14.96
CA HIS A 160 -15.62 8.36 -13.69
C HIS A 160 -14.37 9.26 -13.57
N TYR A 161 -13.39 9.13 -14.48
CA TYR A 161 -12.11 9.86 -14.41
C TYR A 161 -12.32 11.37 -14.49
N SER A 162 -11.96 12.10 -13.42
CA SER A 162 -12.12 13.58 -13.30
C SER A 162 -13.55 14.07 -13.58
N ARG A 163 -14.58 13.26 -13.22
CA ARG A 163 -15.99 13.57 -13.57
C ARG A 163 -16.84 14.09 -12.41
N HIS A 164 -16.44 13.81 -11.16
CA HIS A 164 -17.26 14.05 -9.99
C HIS A 164 -16.72 15.23 -9.16
N GLU A 165 -17.59 16.03 -8.60
CA GLU A 165 -17.22 17.15 -7.72
C GLU A 165 -17.48 16.80 -6.24
N PHE A 166 -16.75 15.81 -5.69
CA PHE A 166 -16.86 15.45 -4.28
C PHE A 166 -16.19 16.49 -3.38
N ILE A 167 -15.05 17.01 -3.82
CA ILE A 167 -14.27 18.04 -3.15
C ILE A 167 -13.98 19.14 -4.17
N LYS A 168 -14.34 20.37 -3.83
CA LYS A 168 -14.03 21.54 -4.63
C LYS A 168 -12.96 22.37 -3.94
N LEU A 169 -11.81 22.51 -4.57
CA LEU A 169 -10.72 23.32 -4.07
C LEU A 169 -10.91 24.79 -4.45
N THR A 170 -10.49 25.70 -3.57
CA THR A 170 -10.31 27.11 -3.94
C THR A 170 -9.07 27.23 -4.86
N PRO A 171 -8.94 28.34 -5.62
CA PRO A 171 -7.75 28.58 -6.43
C PRO A 171 -6.44 28.47 -5.62
N GLU A 172 -6.43 29.00 -4.40
CA GLU A 172 -5.26 28.97 -3.51
C GLU A 172 -4.94 27.53 -3.06
N GLN A 173 -5.96 26.74 -2.76
CA GLN A 173 -5.81 25.32 -2.41
C GLN A 173 -5.29 24.51 -3.61
N GLN A 174 -5.78 24.80 -4.83
CA GLN A 174 -5.30 24.15 -6.04
C GLN A 174 -3.82 24.44 -6.28
N VAL A 175 -3.37 25.69 -6.16
CA VAL A 175 -1.96 26.06 -6.26
C VAL A 175 -1.12 25.33 -5.20
N LEU A 176 -1.64 25.20 -3.98
CA LEU A 176 -0.95 24.48 -2.91
C LEU A 176 -0.82 22.98 -3.24
N VAL A 177 -1.90 22.34 -3.70
CA VAL A 177 -1.90 20.92 -4.10
C VAL A 177 -0.87 20.68 -5.21
N GLU A 178 -0.85 21.52 -6.24
CA GLU A 178 0.11 21.39 -7.33
C GLU A 178 1.57 21.55 -6.85
N ARG A 179 1.81 22.56 -6.00
CA ARG A 179 3.15 22.79 -5.44
C ARG A 179 3.61 21.62 -4.58
N VAL A 180 2.74 21.10 -3.71
CA VAL A 180 3.08 19.99 -2.83
C VAL A 180 3.31 18.72 -3.64
N SER A 181 2.40 18.38 -4.56
CA SER A 181 2.49 17.16 -5.36
C SER A 181 3.73 17.12 -6.28
N LYS A 182 4.16 18.27 -6.79
CA LYS A 182 5.41 18.38 -7.60
C LYS A 182 6.69 18.12 -6.79
N ASN A 183 6.65 18.28 -5.48
CA ASN A 183 7.82 18.17 -4.60
C ASN A 183 7.78 16.94 -3.67
N ILE A 184 6.74 16.13 -3.75
CA ILE A 184 6.66 14.85 -3.04
C ILE A 184 6.86 13.72 -4.06
N TYR A 185 7.91 12.92 -3.83
CA TYR A 185 8.23 11.79 -4.68
C TYR A 185 7.70 10.50 -4.06
N ARG A 186 7.17 9.63 -4.92
CA ARG A 186 6.67 8.32 -4.50
C ARG A 186 7.83 7.34 -4.41
N PRO A 187 7.99 6.63 -3.28
CA PRO A 187 9.13 5.73 -3.08
C PRO A 187 9.12 4.51 -4.00
N CYS A 188 7.96 4.15 -4.57
CA CYS A 188 7.81 2.99 -5.45
C CYS A 188 8.43 3.19 -6.85
N CYS A 189 8.44 4.44 -7.37
CA CYS A 189 8.80 4.71 -8.76
C CYS A 189 9.63 5.99 -8.94
N ASP A 190 9.96 6.67 -7.86
CA ASP A 190 10.71 7.94 -7.85
C ASP A 190 10.11 9.05 -8.73
N ASN A 191 8.81 8.97 -9.00
CA ASN A 191 8.07 10.00 -9.72
C ASN A 191 7.39 10.96 -8.75
N PRO A 192 7.28 12.26 -9.09
CA PRO A 192 6.47 13.19 -8.31
C PRO A 192 5.02 12.72 -8.19
N ALA A 193 4.40 12.94 -7.03
CA ALA A 193 2.98 12.65 -6.83
C ALA A 193 2.05 13.46 -7.75
N TYR A 194 2.59 14.45 -8.45
CA TYR A 194 1.93 15.21 -9.49
C TYR A 194 1.54 14.36 -10.72
N PHE A 195 2.23 13.25 -10.94
CA PHE A 195 1.84 12.24 -11.92
C PHE A 195 0.88 11.25 -11.25
N PRO A 196 -0.39 11.22 -11.62
CA PRO A 196 -1.41 10.40 -10.92
C PRO A 196 -1.43 8.91 -11.31
N ASP A 197 -0.42 8.43 -12.02
CA ASP A 197 -0.35 7.11 -12.64
C ASP A 197 0.08 5.96 -11.71
N CYS A 198 0.51 6.25 -10.53
CA CYS A 198 0.93 5.20 -9.59
C CYS A 198 -0.03 5.04 -8.43
#